data_deacd4e0770269dabec178ae635c70b0
#
_entry.id   deacd4e0770269dabec178ae635c70b0
#
_cell.length_a   1.000
_cell.length_b   1.000
_cell.length_c   1.000
_cell.angle_alpha   90.00
_cell.angle_beta   90.00
_cell.angle_gamma   90.00
#
_symmetry.space_group_name_H-M   'P 1'
#
loop_
_entity.id
_entity.type
_entity.pdbx_description
1 polymer ?
#
loop_
_entity_poly.entity_id
_entity_poly.type
_entity_poly.pdbx_seq_one_letter_code
_entity_poly.pdbx_strand_id
1 'polypeptide(L)'
;MATIADLAARIRLARQNVRLETIRVVKEVAIEIVNTLVDNTPVDTSKALSNWQVSIGSSIKSTRQAIVAGKFGSTQSVSAAATKAEGAGNVQGFVIGTPIHITNNLSYIKGLNDGTISRQPSGFVQKAMLVGRDHLKLVKVSI
;
A
#
# COMPACT_ATOMS: atom_id res chain seq x y z
N MET A 1 -29.63 -36.99 4.51
CA MET A 1 -30.46 -35.82 4.22
C MET A 1 -29.84 -34.58 4.90
N ALA A 2 -29.76 -33.47 4.18
CA ALA A 2 -29.21 -32.23 4.74
C ALA A 2 -30.14 -31.67 5.83
N THR A 3 -29.58 -31.25 6.95
CA THR A 3 -30.29 -30.67 8.08
C THR A 3 -30.06 -29.17 8.18
N ILE A 4 -30.81 -28.48 9.06
CA ILE A 4 -30.59 -27.07 9.39
C ILE A 4 -29.18 -26.89 9.98
N ALA A 5 -28.69 -27.85 10.75
CA ALA A 5 -27.33 -27.82 11.28
C ALA A 5 -26.30 -27.89 10.17
N ASP A 6 -26.50 -28.71 9.14
CA ASP A 6 -25.63 -28.79 7.97
C ASP A 6 -25.60 -27.47 7.19
N LEU A 7 -26.77 -26.84 7.01
CA LEU A 7 -26.89 -25.53 6.37
C LEU A 7 -26.14 -24.46 7.18
N ALA A 8 -26.33 -24.43 8.50
CA ALA A 8 -25.65 -23.50 9.37
C ALA A 8 -24.11 -23.65 9.30
N ALA A 9 -23.62 -24.89 9.25
CA ALA A 9 -22.20 -25.18 9.10
C ALA A 9 -21.66 -24.68 7.75
N ARG A 10 -22.38 -24.87 6.66
CA ARG A 10 -22.03 -24.35 5.32
C ARG A 10 -21.99 -22.83 5.28
N ILE A 11 -22.98 -22.18 5.90
CA ILE A 11 -23.00 -20.71 5.98
C ILE A 11 -21.79 -20.18 6.77
N ARG A 12 -21.46 -20.78 7.90
CA ARG A 12 -20.29 -20.41 8.68
C ARG A 12 -18.98 -20.54 7.88
N LEU A 13 -18.83 -21.65 7.16
CA LEU A 13 -17.65 -21.89 6.32
C LEU A 13 -17.56 -20.86 5.17
N ALA A 14 -18.69 -20.58 4.48
CA ALA A 14 -18.73 -19.59 3.42
C ALA A 14 -18.36 -18.19 3.94
N ARG A 15 -18.88 -17.79 5.09
CA ARG A 15 -18.54 -16.52 5.75
C ARG A 15 -17.05 -16.43 6.07
N GLN A 16 -16.47 -17.49 6.59
CA GLN A 16 -15.04 -17.54 6.89
C GLN A 16 -14.19 -17.43 5.63
N ASN A 17 -14.57 -18.14 4.57
CA ASN A 17 -13.87 -18.07 3.28
C ASN A 17 -13.91 -16.66 2.68
N VAL A 18 -15.07 -16.01 2.67
CA VAL A 18 -15.21 -14.63 2.20
C VAL A 18 -14.35 -13.67 3.04
N ARG A 19 -14.34 -13.85 4.36
CA ARG A 19 -13.52 -13.03 5.26
C ARG A 19 -12.03 -13.16 4.96
N LEU A 20 -11.53 -14.39 4.83
CA LEU A 20 -10.11 -14.64 4.53
C LEU A 20 -9.72 -14.09 3.16
N GLU A 21 -10.58 -14.25 2.16
CA GLU A 21 -10.35 -13.73 0.81
C GLU A 21 -10.35 -12.20 0.80
N THR A 22 -11.26 -11.56 1.54
CA THR A 22 -11.28 -10.10 1.68
C THR A 22 -9.98 -9.58 2.30
N ILE A 23 -9.49 -10.23 3.35
CA ILE A 23 -8.21 -9.86 3.99
C ILE A 23 -7.06 -9.98 2.99
N ARG A 24 -6.99 -11.07 2.24
CA ARG A 24 -5.94 -11.29 1.22
C ARG A 24 -5.96 -10.19 0.17
N VAL A 25 -7.12 -9.89 -0.39
CA VAL A 25 -7.29 -8.89 -1.44
C VAL A 25 -6.90 -7.50 -0.98
N VAL A 26 -7.37 -7.09 0.19
CA VAL A 26 -7.04 -5.76 0.75
C VAL A 26 -5.54 -5.61 0.96
N LYS A 27 -4.89 -6.65 1.48
CA LYS A 27 -3.42 -6.64 1.65
C LYS A 27 -2.69 -6.51 0.31
N GLU A 28 -3.10 -7.29 -0.69
CA GLU A 28 -2.49 -7.24 -2.03
C GLU A 28 -2.65 -5.86 -2.68
N VAL A 29 -3.84 -5.28 -2.62
CA VAL A 29 -4.10 -3.94 -3.15
C VAL A 29 -3.25 -2.89 -2.46
N ALA A 30 -3.15 -2.93 -1.13
CA ALA A 30 -2.33 -2.00 -0.38
C ALA A 30 -0.84 -2.11 -0.76
N ILE A 31 -0.33 -3.33 -0.91
CA ILE A 31 1.05 -3.57 -1.34
C ILE A 31 1.30 -3.01 -2.75
N GLU A 32 0.39 -3.25 -3.69
CA GLU A 32 0.48 -2.71 -5.05
C GLU A 32 0.50 -1.18 -5.06
N ILE A 33 -0.34 -0.54 -4.26
CA ILE A 33 -0.36 0.91 -4.12
C ILE A 33 0.98 1.42 -3.59
N VAL A 34 1.50 0.84 -2.50
CA VAL A 34 2.79 1.23 -1.92
C VAL A 34 3.92 1.05 -2.93
N ASN A 35 3.98 -0.10 -3.59
CA ASN A 35 5.02 -0.38 -4.58
C ASN A 35 4.99 0.63 -5.73
N THR A 36 3.80 0.97 -6.23
CA THR A 36 3.64 1.96 -7.29
C THR A 36 4.06 3.36 -6.83
N LEU A 37 3.71 3.76 -5.61
CA LEU A 37 4.12 5.04 -5.04
C LEU A 37 5.65 5.12 -4.93
N VAL A 38 6.27 4.10 -4.36
CA VAL A 38 7.73 4.04 -4.19
C VAL A 38 8.46 4.10 -5.53
N ASP A 39 7.99 3.30 -6.50
CA ASP A 39 8.66 3.20 -7.81
C ASP A 39 8.52 4.47 -8.67
N ASN A 40 7.49 5.26 -8.45
CA ASN A 40 7.21 6.44 -9.27
C ASN A 40 7.49 7.77 -8.56
N THR A 41 7.88 7.77 -7.31
CA THR A 41 8.30 8.98 -6.61
C THR A 41 9.66 9.45 -7.12
N PRO A 42 9.80 10.71 -7.57
CA PRO A 42 11.09 11.26 -8.00
C PRO A 42 12.15 11.17 -6.90
N VAL A 43 13.38 10.81 -7.26
CA VAL A 43 14.43 10.52 -6.29
C VAL A 43 15.69 11.36 -6.53
N ASP A 44 16.13 12.03 -5.47
CA ASP A 44 17.49 12.56 -5.35
C ASP A 44 18.19 11.89 -4.16
N THR A 45 17.75 12.19 -2.94
CA THR A 45 18.37 11.68 -1.70
C THR A 45 17.72 10.42 -1.16
N SER A 46 16.73 9.88 -1.84
CA SER A 46 15.85 8.78 -1.39
C SER A 46 14.93 9.12 -0.21
N LYS A 47 14.92 10.37 0.24
CA LYS A 47 14.07 10.78 1.37
C LYS A 47 12.58 10.73 1.02
N ALA A 48 12.21 11.21 -0.16
CA ALA A 48 10.80 11.24 -0.58
C ALA A 48 10.20 9.84 -0.65
N LEU A 49 10.86 8.91 -1.33
CA LEU A 49 10.38 7.53 -1.45
C LEU A 49 10.38 6.78 -0.11
N SER A 50 11.37 7.05 0.76
CA SER A 50 11.47 6.44 2.08
C SER A 50 10.40 6.90 3.06
N ASN A 51 9.71 8.00 2.77
CA ASN A 51 8.66 8.54 3.61
C ASN A 51 7.27 8.02 3.28
N TRP A 52 7.13 7.10 2.33
CA TRP A 52 5.90 6.33 2.20
C TRP A 52 5.81 5.32 3.33
N GLN A 53 4.90 5.57 4.26
CA GLN A 53 4.75 4.81 5.48
C GLN A 53 3.36 4.21 5.58
N VAL A 54 3.30 2.94 5.96
CA VAL A 54 2.04 2.20 6.11
C VAL A 54 1.74 2.01 7.59
N SER A 55 0.49 2.25 7.97
CA SER A 55 -0.01 2.00 9.32
C SER A 55 -1.44 1.47 9.30
N ILE A 56 -1.82 0.79 10.36
CA ILE A 56 -3.16 0.23 10.54
C ILE A 56 -3.88 1.02 11.63
N GLY A 57 -5.12 1.41 11.35
CA GLY A 57 -6.01 2.10 12.31
C GLY A 57 -5.82 3.60 12.35
N SER A 58 -4.63 4.11 12.64
CA SER A 58 -4.32 5.55 12.67
C SER A 58 -3.16 5.90 11.77
N SER A 59 -3.21 7.08 11.14
CA SER A 59 -2.16 7.52 10.21
C SER A 59 -0.91 7.98 10.96
N ILE A 60 0.26 7.70 10.37
CA ILE A 60 1.54 8.24 10.82
C ILE A 60 1.58 9.74 10.48
N LYS A 61 2.01 10.56 11.43
CA LYS A 61 2.11 12.04 11.27
C LYS A 61 3.55 12.54 11.15
N SER A 62 4.53 11.68 11.41
CA SER A 62 5.94 12.05 11.40
C SER A 62 6.60 11.83 10.05
N THR A 63 7.72 12.51 9.86
CA THR A 63 8.65 12.27 8.74
C THR A 63 9.89 11.55 9.25
N ARG A 64 10.64 10.95 8.34
CA ARG A 64 11.92 10.31 8.64
C ARG A 64 12.98 10.66 7.60
N GLN A 65 14.22 10.37 7.92
CA GLN A 65 15.31 10.43 6.95
C GLN A 65 15.19 9.29 5.93
N ALA A 66 15.94 9.39 4.83
CA ALA A 66 16.03 8.28 3.91
C ALA A 66 16.52 7.02 4.62
N ILE A 67 15.94 5.86 4.29
CA ILE A 67 16.38 4.58 4.87
C ILE A 67 17.85 4.34 4.53
N VAL A 68 18.23 4.55 3.28
CA VAL A 68 19.62 4.63 2.85
C VAL A 68 19.82 5.97 2.14
N ALA A 69 20.52 6.90 2.76
CA ALA A 69 20.77 8.22 2.20
C ALA A 69 21.81 8.17 1.08
N GLY A 70 21.61 9.00 0.08
CA GLY A 70 22.55 9.19 -1.03
C GLY A 70 22.16 10.42 -1.83
N LYS A 71 22.95 10.76 -2.85
CA LYS A 71 22.69 11.89 -3.74
C LYS A 71 22.49 11.39 -5.16
N PHE A 72 21.76 12.18 -5.94
CA PHE A 72 21.54 11.91 -7.37
C PHE A 72 20.93 10.53 -7.66
N GLY A 73 20.05 10.05 -6.77
CA GLY A 73 19.41 8.76 -6.93
C GLY A 73 20.29 7.53 -6.71
N SER A 74 21.52 7.71 -6.19
CA SER A 74 22.48 6.60 -6.02
C SER A 74 22.01 5.48 -5.10
N THR A 75 21.09 5.78 -4.16
CA THR A 75 20.55 4.81 -3.21
C THR A 75 19.09 4.46 -3.47
N GLN A 76 18.56 4.84 -4.63
CA GLN A 76 17.15 4.61 -4.98
C GLN A 76 16.75 3.15 -4.86
N SER A 77 17.51 2.26 -5.45
CA SER A 77 17.20 0.82 -5.49
C SER A 77 17.13 0.21 -4.09
N VAL A 78 18.12 0.50 -3.25
CA VAL A 78 18.20 -0.04 -1.89
C VAL A 78 17.11 0.54 -0.98
N SER A 79 16.91 1.85 -1.03
CA SER A 79 15.86 2.53 -0.26
C SER A 79 14.46 2.10 -0.72
N ALA A 80 14.25 1.92 -2.02
CA ALA A 80 12.99 1.43 -2.57
C ALA A 80 12.68 0.01 -2.07
N ALA A 81 13.63 -0.90 -2.16
CA ALA A 81 13.47 -2.26 -1.67
C ALA A 81 13.14 -2.29 -0.18
N ALA A 82 13.83 -1.52 0.64
CA ALA A 82 13.60 -1.43 2.08
C ALA A 82 12.22 -0.83 2.41
N THR A 83 11.81 0.23 1.71
CA THR A 83 10.50 0.87 1.91
C THR A 83 9.35 -0.07 1.53
N LYS A 84 9.48 -0.77 0.42
CA LYS A 84 8.48 -1.77 0.00
C LYS A 84 8.37 -2.92 0.98
N ALA A 85 9.50 -3.45 1.45
CA ALA A 85 9.53 -4.55 2.41
C ALA A 85 8.89 -4.16 3.75
N GLU A 86 9.17 -2.96 4.24
CA GLU A 86 8.54 -2.41 5.45
C GLU A 86 7.03 -2.26 5.26
N GLY A 87 6.60 -1.68 4.13
CA GLY A 87 5.18 -1.52 3.81
C GLY A 87 4.46 -2.86 3.75
N ALA A 88 5.01 -3.85 3.08
CA ALA A 88 4.45 -5.19 2.99
C ALA A 88 4.36 -5.86 4.37
N GLY A 89 5.35 -5.67 5.24
CA GLY A 89 5.34 -6.16 6.62
C GLY A 89 4.24 -5.51 7.45
N ASN A 90 4.09 -4.20 7.37
CA ASN A 90 3.08 -3.46 8.13
C ASN A 90 1.65 -3.78 7.68
N VAL A 91 1.44 -4.03 6.40
CA VAL A 91 0.13 -4.45 5.85
C VAL A 91 -0.33 -5.78 6.46
N GLN A 92 0.58 -6.65 6.88
CA GLN A 92 0.20 -7.95 7.48
C GLN A 92 -0.60 -7.81 8.78
N GLY A 93 -0.53 -6.66 9.46
CA GLY A 93 -1.34 -6.35 10.63
C GLY A 93 -2.79 -6.00 10.34
N PHE A 94 -3.22 -5.99 9.08
CA PHE A 94 -4.58 -5.63 8.70
C PHE A 94 -5.63 -6.56 9.31
N VAL A 95 -6.68 -5.95 9.86
CA VAL A 95 -7.88 -6.62 10.38
C VAL A 95 -9.10 -5.94 9.77
N ILE A 96 -10.10 -6.73 9.38
CA ILE A 96 -11.37 -6.21 8.84
C ILE A 96 -11.98 -5.22 9.84
N GLY A 97 -12.41 -4.07 9.33
CA GLY A 97 -12.97 -2.98 10.12
C GLY A 97 -11.97 -1.91 10.54
N THR A 98 -10.67 -2.10 10.28
CA THR A 98 -9.64 -1.07 10.48
C THR A 98 -9.11 -0.57 9.15
N PRO A 99 -8.86 0.76 8.99
CA PRO A 99 -8.29 1.27 7.75
C PRO A 99 -6.79 1.02 7.67
N ILE A 100 -6.30 0.84 6.45
CA ILE A 100 -4.88 0.90 6.13
C ILE A 100 -4.57 2.33 5.68
N HIS A 101 -3.63 2.98 6.34
CA HIS A 101 -3.14 4.31 5.97
C HIS A 101 -1.81 4.19 5.25
N ILE A 102 -1.71 4.81 4.09
CA ILE A 102 -0.46 4.97 3.33
C ILE A 102 -0.20 6.46 3.26
N THR A 103 0.82 6.93 3.95
CA THR A 103 1.06 8.36 4.16
C THR A 103 2.48 8.77 3.81
N ASN A 104 2.62 10.01 3.37
CA ASN A 104 3.90 10.68 3.21
C ASN A 104 3.72 12.12 3.71
N ASN A 105 4.39 12.47 4.80
CA ASN A 105 4.20 13.73 5.50
C ASN A 105 5.25 14.80 5.16
N LEU A 106 6.05 14.57 4.13
CA LEU A 106 6.99 15.59 3.68
C LEU A 106 6.25 16.80 3.13
N SER A 107 6.68 17.99 3.52
CA SER A 107 6.04 19.24 3.13
C SER A 107 6.02 19.47 1.61
N TYR A 108 6.97 18.91 0.89
CA TYR A 108 7.11 19.06 -0.57
C TYR A 108 6.52 17.90 -1.39
N ILE A 109 5.97 16.86 -0.76
CA ILE A 109 5.48 15.67 -1.50
C ILE A 109 4.34 16.01 -2.47
N LYS A 110 3.47 16.94 -2.07
CA LYS A 110 2.40 17.41 -2.94
C LYS A 110 2.93 18.10 -4.19
N GLY A 111 3.93 18.98 -4.02
CA GLY A 111 4.57 19.66 -5.14
C GLY A 111 5.28 18.70 -6.09
N LEU A 112 5.89 17.64 -5.56
CA LEU A 112 6.45 16.58 -6.40
C LEU A 112 5.36 15.87 -7.20
N ASN A 113 4.24 15.53 -6.57
CA ASN A 113 3.12 14.85 -7.24
C ASN A 113 2.46 15.75 -8.30
N ASP A 114 2.32 17.04 -8.01
CA ASP A 114 1.69 18.02 -8.91
C ASP A 114 2.65 18.46 -10.05
N GLY A 115 3.92 18.12 -9.97
CA GLY A 115 4.93 18.50 -10.97
C GLY A 115 5.43 19.94 -10.85
N THR A 116 5.17 20.62 -9.73
CA THR A 116 5.58 22.03 -9.53
C THR A 116 7.01 22.18 -9.04
N ILE A 117 7.58 21.15 -8.44
CA ILE A 117 8.94 21.18 -7.84
C ILE A 117 9.95 20.43 -8.69
N SER A 118 9.55 19.37 -9.39
CA SER A 118 10.43 18.50 -10.17
C SER A 118 10.05 18.48 -11.64
N ARG A 119 11.05 18.38 -12.52
CA ARG A 119 10.85 18.13 -13.95
C ARG A 119 10.57 16.65 -14.26
N GLN A 120 10.64 15.78 -13.27
CA GLN A 120 10.34 14.36 -13.41
C GLN A 120 8.84 14.13 -13.58
N PRO A 121 8.43 12.97 -14.09
CA PRO A 121 7.03 12.63 -14.22
C PRO A 121 6.28 12.80 -12.90
N SER A 122 5.12 13.44 -12.98
CA SER A 122 4.23 13.73 -11.85
C SER A 122 3.02 12.79 -11.85
N GLY A 123 2.14 12.93 -10.86
CA GLY A 123 0.91 12.16 -10.80
C GLY A 123 1.08 10.73 -10.27
N PHE A 124 2.13 10.48 -9.49
CA PHE A 124 2.41 9.14 -8.96
C PHE A 124 1.34 8.67 -7.95
N VAL A 125 0.69 9.59 -7.23
CA VAL A 125 -0.42 9.24 -6.34
C VAL A 125 -1.62 8.78 -7.16
N GLN A 126 -2.00 9.52 -8.19
CA GLN A 126 -3.10 9.17 -9.08
C GLN A 126 -2.84 7.83 -9.78
N LYS A 127 -1.61 7.61 -10.24
CA LYS A 127 -1.19 6.34 -10.85
C LYS A 127 -1.33 5.18 -9.88
N ALA A 128 -0.89 5.34 -8.63
CA ALA A 128 -1.00 4.30 -7.61
C ALA A 128 -2.45 3.95 -7.29
N MET A 129 -3.33 4.96 -7.20
CA MET A 129 -4.76 4.74 -6.99
C MET A 129 -5.41 3.98 -8.14
N LEU A 130 -5.04 4.29 -9.38
CA LEU A 130 -5.52 3.56 -10.57
C LEU A 130 -5.05 2.11 -10.57
N VAL A 131 -3.79 1.85 -10.24
CA VAL A 131 -3.24 0.50 -10.15
C VAL A 131 -3.97 -0.32 -9.09
N GLY A 132 -4.22 0.25 -7.91
CA GLY A 132 -4.98 -0.41 -6.85
C GLY A 132 -6.41 -0.73 -7.28
N ARG A 133 -7.09 0.21 -7.94
CA ARG A 133 -8.44 0.00 -8.47
C ARG A 133 -8.47 -1.10 -9.53
N ASP A 134 -7.50 -1.12 -10.44
CA ASP A 134 -7.45 -2.12 -11.50
C ASP A 134 -7.13 -3.51 -10.94
N HIS A 135 -6.31 -3.59 -9.92
CA HIS A 135 -6.07 -4.86 -9.20
C HIS A 135 -7.37 -5.42 -8.60
N LEU A 136 -8.19 -4.56 -7.98
CA LEU A 136 -9.50 -4.97 -7.43
C LEU A 136 -10.43 -5.55 -8.51
N LYS A 137 -10.39 -5.04 -9.74
CA LYS A 137 -11.20 -5.56 -10.84
C LYS A 137 -10.81 -6.97 -11.28
N LEU A 138 -9.55 -7.34 -11.09
CA LEU A 138 -9.02 -8.66 -11.45
C LEU A 138 -9.29 -9.71 -10.38
N VAL A 139 -9.67 -9.29 -9.18
CA VAL A 139 -9.93 -10.19 -8.08
C VAL A 139 -11.33 -10.78 -8.20
N LYS A 140 -11.39 -12.11 -8.16
CA LYS A 140 -12.64 -12.86 -8.12
C LYS A 140 -12.71 -13.59 -6.77
N VAL A 141 -13.81 -13.37 -6.07
CA VAL A 141 -14.11 -14.15 -4.87
C VAL A 141 -14.89 -15.39 -5.30
N SER A 142 -14.33 -16.55 -5.01
CA SER A 142 -15.02 -17.83 -5.18
C SER A 142 -15.50 -18.31 -3.83
N ILE A 143 -16.78 -18.56 -3.70
CA ILE A 143 -17.46 -19.07 -2.51
C ILE A 143 -17.95 -20.48 -2.74
#